data_e382b7942709729626f3059f0352f52a
#
_entry.id   e382b7942709729626f3059f0352f52a
#
_cell.length_a   1.000
_cell.length_b   1.000
_cell.length_c   1.000
_cell.angle_alpha   90.00
_cell.angle_beta   90.00
_cell.angle_gamma   90.00
#
_symmetry.space_group_name_H-M   'P 1'
#
loop_
_entity.id
_entity.type
_entity.pdbx_description
1 polymer ?
#
loop_
_entity_poly.entity_id
_entity_poly.type
_entity_poly.pdbx_seq_one_letter_code
_entity_poly.pdbx_strand_id
1 'polypeptide(L)'
;MRRNRRVKIVATLGPASNNEETMRRLFEAGADVFRVNMSHATHDGLRDIHAIVRKLELEFARPIGILIDLQGPKLRIGKFESGAIRLTEGDVLSFTRRESVDGLGRVHLPHPEIFQAVRPGHTLLMDDGKFRLRVIEASDVRIDAEVMTSGVLGSRKGISLPDTVLPFGAMTEKDRADMEFAMSLGVAWVALSFVQRAEDIAEARKLARGRSSIMAKIEKPSALNHLKEIIDLADAIMVARGDLGVEMPVEKVPGLQKQITRAARNAGKPVVVATQMLESMIYAPAPTRAEVSDVATAVFEGADAVMLSAESAVGKYPVPAVETMDRVAQEVERDPLYDAIIHAQRIGPEATGADAISAAARTVAETLNLAAIVCYTASGATSLRAARERPQQPIIALTPIPATGRKLALVWGLHCVLTDDPRDLDDMVAKACRIAYQEGFALPGQRVIISAGVPLGTPGATNLLRIAFIGDETEDY
;
A
#
# COMPACT_ATOMS: atom_id res chain seq x y z
N MET A 1 -6.56 -17.62 12.86
CA MET A 1 -7.17 -16.37 13.41
C MET A 1 -7.93 -15.62 12.31
N ARG A 2 -9.24 -15.49 12.41
CA ARG A 2 -10.12 -14.82 11.43
C ARG A 2 -10.25 -13.32 11.74
N ARG A 3 -10.19 -12.45 10.73
CA ARG A 3 -10.52 -11.02 10.86
C ARG A 3 -12.03 -10.81 10.68
N ASN A 4 -12.60 -9.90 11.47
CA ASN A 4 -14.03 -9.54 11.37
C ASN A 4 -14.28 -8.38 10.39
N ARG A 5 -13.25 -7.91 9.72
CA ARG A 5 -13.28 -6.88 8.68
C ARG A 5 -12.70 -7.39 7.36
N ARG A 6 -13.00 -6.67 6.29
CA ARG A 6 -12.54 -6.96 4.93
C ARG A 6 -11.34 -6.09 4.51
N VAL A 7 -11.38 -4.77 4.79
CA VAL A 7 -10.24 -3.88 4.55
C VAL A 7 -9.04 -4.33 5.36
N LYS A 8 -7.82 -4.20 4.82
CA LYS A 8 -6.59 -4.65 5.49
C LYS A 8 -5.92 -3.51 6.25
N ILE A 9 -5.09 -3.85 7.24
CA ILE A 9 -4.29 -2.89 7.98
C ILE A 9 -2.82 -3.16 7.72
N VAL A 10 -2.12 -2.12 7.25
CA VAL A 10 -0.67 -2.10 7.11
C VAL A 10 -0.08 -1.33 8.29
N ALA A 11 0.74 -1.99 9.11
CA ALA A 11 1.42 -1.36 10.23
C ALA A 11 2.91 -1.16 9.91
N THR A 12 3.40 0.07 10.02
CA THR A 12 4.83 0.36 9.85
C THR A 12 5.59 -0.02 11.10
N LEU A 13 6.67 -0.78 10.93
CA LEU A 13 7.59 -1.14 12.00
C LEU A 13 8.70 -0.10 12.14
N GLY A 14 9.10 0.13 13.37
CA GLY A 14 10.16 1.04 13.74
C GLY A 14 10.57 0.86 15.21
N PRO A 15 11.31 1.80 15.81
CA PRO A 15 11.85 1.66 17.16
C PRO A 15 10.83 1.29 18.23
N ALA A 16 9.56 1.68 18.06
CA ALA A 16 8.51 1.35 19.04
C ALA A 16 7.90 -0.05 18.84
N SER A 17 8.18 -0.73 17.71
CA SER A 17 7.42 -1.92 17.31
C SER A 17 8.23 -3.02 16.62
N ASN A 18 9.56 -2.91 16.50
CA ASN A 18 10.42 -3.86 15.78
C ASN A 18 10.89 -5.05 16.64
N ASN A 19 10.22 -5.36 17.74
CA ASN A 19 10.49 -6.51 18.57
C ASN A 19 9.35 -7.54 18.49
N GLU A 20 9.67 -8.81 18.79
CA GLU A 20 8.74 -9.93 18.60
C GLU A 20 7.44 -9.77 19.40
N GLU A 21 7.52 -9.34 20.65
CA GLU A 21 6.34 -9.18 21.52
C GLU A 21 5.38 -8.13 20.95
N THR A 22 5.89 -6.96 20.57
CA THR A 22 5.06 -5.89 20.02
C THR A 22 4.51 -6.28 18.63
N MET A 23 5.31 -6.91 17.77
CA MET A 23 4.85 -7.38 16.46
C MET A 23 3.73 -8.41 16.58
N ARG A 24 3.82 -9.34 17.56
CA ARG A 24 2.75 -10.29 17.88
C ARG A 24 1.47 -9.55 18.25
N ARG A 25 1.56 -8.61 19.20
CA ARG A 25 0.42 -7.81 19.66
C ARG A 25 -0.19 -6.96 18.54
N LEU A 26 0.63 -6.38 17.67
CA LEU A 26 0.14 -5.66 16.48
C LEU A 26 -0.64 -6.58 15.53
N PHE A 27 -0.14 -7.81 15.32
CA PHE A 27 -0.83 -8.79 14.50
C PHE A 27 -2.16 -9.22 15.15
N GLU A 28 -2.17 -9.51 16.44
CA GLU A 28 -3.38 -9.84 17.20
C GLU A 28 -4.40 -8.69 17.16
N ALA A 29 -3.93 -7.45 17.33
CA ALA A 29 -4.75 -6.22 17.26
C ALA A 29 -5.39 -5.97 15.89
N GLY A 30 -4.84 -6.55 14.83
CA GLY A 30 -5.45 -6.41 13.50
C GLY A 30 -4.50 -6.15 12.33
N ALA A 31 -3.20 -5.96 12.53
CA ALA A 31 -2.27 -5.79 11.41
C ALA A 31 -2.25 -7.04 10.51
N ASP A 32 -2.32 -6.86 9.20
CA ASP A 32 -2.27 -7.93 8.20
C ASP A 32 -0.93 -7.95 7.45
N VAL A 33 -0.33 -6.78 7.29
CA VAL A 33 0.94 -6.57 6.59
C VAL A 33 1.82 -5.66 7.42
N PHE A 34 3.10 -5.99 7.52
CA PHE A 34 4.10 -5.13 8.14
C PHE A 34 4.90 -4.38 7.09
N ARG A 35 4.95 -3.03 7.23
CA ARG A 35 5.77 -2.17 6.38
C ARG A 35 7.09 -1.87 7.04
N VAL A 36 8.18 -1.94 6.26
CA VAL A 36 9.53 -1.53 6.65
C VAL A 36 9.97 -0.37 5.75
N ASN A 37 10.23 0.79 6.36
CA ASN A 37 10.68 1.98 5.63
C ASN A 37 12.20 1.95 5.44
N MET A 38 12.67 1.69 4.22
CA MET A 38 14.10 1.59 3.89
C MET A 38 14.87 2.93 3.96
N SER A 39 14.16 4.04 4.17
CA SER A 39 14.83 5.32 4.51
C SER A 39 15.54 5.27 5.87
N HIS A 40 15.11 4.39 6.78
CA HIS A 40 15.59 4.30 8.16
C HIS A 40 16.05 2.89 8.56
N ALA A 41 15.59 1.87 7.87
CA ALA A 41 15.96 0.49 8.15
C ALA A 41 17.31 0.12 7.52
N THR A 42 18.01 -0.82 8.18
CA THR A 42 19.22 -1.47 7.64
C THR A 42 18.85 -2.86 7.11
N HIS A 43 19.74 -3.46 6.31
CA HIS A 43 19.56 -4.84 5.83
C HIS A 43 19.50 -5.85 7.00
N ASP A 44 20.30 -5.66 8.05
CA ASP A 44 20.25 -6.52 9.23
C ASP A 44 18.92 -6.37 9.97
N GLY A 45 18.46 -5.14 10.19
CA GLY A 45 17.16 -4.90 10.79
C GLY A 45 16.00 -5.51 9.98
N LEU A 46 16.07 -5.45 8.65
CA LEU A 46 15.07 -6.11 7.79
C LEU A 46 15.15 -7.64 7.92
N ARG A 47 16.36 -8.23 8.05
CA ARG A 47 16.53 -9.67 8.27
C ARG A 47 15.90 -10.11 9.59
N ASP A 48 16.12 -9.36 10.67
CA ASP A 48 15.56 -9.65 11.99
C ASP A 48 14.02 -9.57 11.98
N ILE A 49 13.47 -8.50 11.41
CA ILE A 49 12.02 -8.35 11.22
C ILE A 49 11.46 -9.53 10.40
N HIS A 50 12.13 -9.90 9.30
CA HIS A 50 11.70 -11.02 8.47
C HIS A 50 11.65 -12.32 9.28
N ALA A 51 12.68 -12.61 10.06
CA ALA A 51 12.72 -13.82 10.90
C ALA A 51 11.56 -13.86 11.92
N ILE A 52 11.28 -12.73 12.57
CA ILE A 52 10.15 -12.61 13.50
C ILE A 52 8.82 -12.84 12.78
N VAL A 53 8.60 -12.19 11.63
CA VAL A 53 7.35 -12.36 10.86
C VAL A 53 7.15 -13.81 10.44
N ARG A 54 8.21 -14.51 9.98
CA ARG A 54 8.12 -15.94 9.61
C ARG A 54 7.77 -16.81 10.81
N LYS A 55 8.28 -16.50 12.01
CA LYS A 55 7.90 -17.19 13.25
C LYS A 55 6.42 -16.97 13.58
N LEU A 56 5.93 -15.74 13.49
CA LEU A 56 4.52 -15.42 13.73
C LEU A 56 3.60 -16.09 12.70
N GLU A 57 4.00 -16.21 11.44
CA GLU A 57 3.24 -16.97 10.43
C GLU A 57 2.98 -18.42 10.85
N LEU A 58 4.00 -19.08 11.40
CA LEU A 58 3.89 -20.44 11.89
C LEU A 58 3.00 -20.52 13.13
N GLU A 59 3.16 -19.59 14.06
CA GLU A 59 2.40 -19.53 15.31
C GLU A 59 0.90 -19.34 15.04
N PHE A 60 0.54 -18.44 14.14
CA PHE A 60 -0.85 -18.11 13.84
C PHE A 60 -1.44 -18.91 12.68
N ALA A 61 -0.65 -19.77 12.04
CA ALA A 61 -1.00 -20.49 10.80
C ALA A 61 -1.61 -19.56 9.73
N ARG A 62 -1.04 -18.35 9.56
CA ARG A 62 -1.52 -17.31 8.65
C ARG A 62 -0.39 -16.66 7.86
N PRO A 63 -0.52 -16.53 6.54
CA PRO A 63 0.43 -15.74 5.75
C PRO A 63 0.43 -14.27 6.20
N ILE A 64 1.62 -13.73 6.46
CA ILE A 64 1.83 -12.32 6.84
C ILE A 64 2.70 -11.65 5.79
N GLY A 65 2.17 -10.60 5.14
CA GLY A 65 2.89 -9.84 4.14
C GLY A 65 3.97 -8.94 4.77
N ILE A 66 5.11 -8.80 4.09
CA ILE A 66 6.08 -7.74 4.36
C ILE A 66 6.08 -6.83 3.14
N LEU A 67 5.95 -5.53 3.40
CA LEU A 67 6.06 -4.45 2.42
C LEU A 67 7.31 -3.65 2.74
N ILE A 68 8.33 -3.68 1.85
CA ILE A 68 9.41 -2.71 1.94
C ILE A 68 9.02 -1.45 1.15
N ASP A 69 9.31 -0.30 1.73
CA ASP A 69 9.07 1.01 1.12
C ASP A 69 10.41 1.67 0.83
N LEU A 70 10.76 1.74 -0.46
CA LEU A 70 12.04 2.27 -0.93
C LEU A 70 12.10 3.78 -0.71
N GLN A 71 13.31 4.28 -0.43
CA GLN A 71 13.52 5.70 -0.14
C GLN A 71 13.22 6.60 -1.34
N GLY A 72 13.59 6.18 -2.53
CA GLY A 72 13.55 6.98 -3.73
C GLY A 72 14.57 8.14 -3.73
N PRO A 73 14.57 8.97 -4.76
CA PRO A 73 15.48 10.10 -4.91
C PRO A 73 15.06 11.25 -3.97
N LYS A 74 15.45 11.15 -2.69
CA LYS A 74 15.13 12.18 -1.71
C LYS A 74 16.03 13.39 -1.87
N LEU A 75 15.49 14.44 -2.44
CA LEU A 75 16.20 15.70 -2.69
C LEU A 75 16.30 16.51 -1.40
N ARG A 76 17.47 17.04 -1.09
CA ARG A 76 17.73 17.84 0.10
C ARG A 76 18.68 18.98 -0.19
N ILE A 77 18.47 20.12 0.47
CA ILE A 77 19.47 21.20 0.50
C ILE A 77 20.69 20.81 1.36
N GLY A 78 21.76 21.49 1.16
CA GLY A 78 23.02 21.32 1.90
C GLY A 78 22.93 21.77 3.36
N LYS A 79 24.08 21.82 3.99
CA LYS A 79 24.29 22.30 5.36
C LYS A 79 24.47 23.83 5.37
N PHE A 80 23.94 24.48 6.39
CA PHE A 80 24.30 25.84 6.76
C PHE A 80 25.32 25.78 7.90
N GLU A 81 26.36 26.61 7.88
CA GLU A 81 27.35 26.68 8.97
C GLU A 81 26.70 27.15 10.28
N SER A 82 25.75 28.08 10.17
CA SER A 82 24.91 28.54 11.29
C SER A 82 23.85 27.55 11.74
N GLY A 83 23.71 26.38 11.07
CA GLY A 83 22.65 25.39 11.30
C GLY A 83 21.32 25.73 10.67
N ALA A 84 20.98 27.01 10.52
CA ALA A 84 19.74 27.47 9.92
C ALA A 84 19.90 28.92 9.36
N ILE A 85 19.03 29.28 8.42
CA ILE A 85 18.94 30.64 7.89
C ILE A 85 17.51 31.20 8.09
N ARG A 86 17.45 32.55 8.27
CA ARG A 86 16.16 33.23 8.28
C ARG A 86 15.78 33.60 6.86
N LEU A 87 14.58 33.27 6.47
CA LEU A 87 13.95 33.65 5.21
C LEU A 87 12.93 34.77 5.50
N THR A 88 12.92 35.80 4.68
CA THR A 88 11.91 36.88 4.70
C THR A 88 11.21 36.93 3.35
N GLU A 89 9.90 37.07 3.34
CA GLU A 89 9.11 37.20 2.11
C GLU A 89 9.63 38.37 1.27
N GLY A 90 9.83 38.12 -0.03
CA GLY A 90 10.43 39.06 -0.99
C GLY A 90 11.96 38.96 -1.12
N ASP A 91 12.64 38.27 -0.19
CA ASP A 91 14.08 38.00 -0.36
C ASP A 91 14.36 37.10 -1.55
N VAL A 92 15.55 37.23 -2.14
CA VAL A 92 16.02 36.31 -3.18
C VAL A 92 17.03 35.34 -2.60
N LEU A 93 16.75 34.05 -2.72
CA LEU A 93 17.60 32.95 -2.30
C LEU A 93 18.24 32.31 -3.53
N SER A 94 19.58 32.21 -3.53
CA SER A 94 20.35 31.63 -4.62
C SER A 94 20.80 30.22 -4.31
N PHE A 95 20.34 29.25 -5.07
CA PHE A 95 20.80 27.85 -5.00
C PHE A 95 22.03 27.68 -5.92
N THR A 96 23.06 27.00 -5.43
CA THR A 96 24.29 26.74 -6.17
C THR A 96 24.77 25.30 -6.00
N ARG A 97 25.49 24.78 -7.00
CA ARG A 97 26.11 23.44 -6.97
C ARG A 97 27.35 23.36 -6.08
N ARG A 98 27.96 24.51 -5.76
CA ARG A 98 29.15 24.56 -4.90
C ARG A 98 28.71 24.60 -3.44
N GLU A 99 29.43 23.89 -2.57
CA GLU A 99 29.28 24.11 -1.13
C GLU A 99 29.50 25.59 -0.87
N SER A 100 28.49 26.25 -0.34
CA SER A 100 28.56 27.66 -0.04
C SER A 100 29.37 27.87 1.22
N VAL A 101 30.38 28.71 1.11
CA VAL A 101 30.92 29.43 2.24
C VAL A 101 29.89 30.47 2.63
N ASP A 102 29.53 30.51 3.92
CA ASP A 102 28.50 31.37 4.46
C ASP A 102 28.59 32.81 4.02
N GLY A 103 27.49 33.38 3.79
CA GLY A 103 27.24 34.76 3.55
C GLY A 103 26.29 35.01 2.39
N LEU A 104 25.15 35.63 2.71
CA LEU A 104 24.30 36.32 1.75
C LEU A 104 23.43 35.42 0.84
N GLY A 105 22.46 34.72 1.40
CA GLY A 105 21.35 34.19 0.60
C GLY A 105 21.71 33.06 -0.37
N ARG A 106 22.81 32.34 -0.12
CA ARG A 106 23.24 31.18 -0.94
C ARG A 106 22.97 29.86 -0.24
N VAL A 107 22.40 28.90 -0.97
CA VAL A 107 22.12 27.56 -0.50
C VAL A 107 22.81 26.55 -1.40
N HIS A 108 23.56 25.65 -0.81
CA HIS A 108 24.09 24.50 -1.52
C HIS A 108 22.96 23.53 -1.89
N LEU A 109 22.86 23.17 -3.17
CA LEU A 109 21.94 22.18 -3.68
C LEU A 109 22.71 21.11 -4.44
N PRO A 110 23.00 19.93 -3.79
CA PRO A 110 23.87 18.89 -4.34
C PRO A 110 23.18 18.02 -5.39
N HIS A 111 22.29 18.58 -6.21
CA HIS A 111 21.46 17.91 -7.18
C HIS A 111 21.55 18.60 -8.55
N PRO A 112 22.55 18.24 -9.38
CA PRO A 112 22.76 18.87 -10.68
C PRO A 112 21.58 18.75 -11.64
N GLU A 113 20.81 17.69 -11.52
CA GLU A 113 19.61 17.43 -12.31
C GLU A 113 18.48 18.46 -12.08
N ILE A 114 18.43 19.06 -10.90
CA ILE A 114 17.45 20.13 -10.62
C ILE A 114 17.75 21.36 -11.45
N PHE A 115 19.03 21.73 -11.57
CA PHE A 115 19.47 22.90 -12.35
C PHE A 115 19.14 22.74 -13.84
N GLN A 116 19.13 21.51 -14.36
CA GLN A 116 18.77 21.21 -15.76
C GLN A 116 17.28 21.28 -16.02
N ALA A 117 16.47 20.89 -15.03
CA ALA A 117 15.03 20.69 -15.18
C ALA A 117 14.20 21.93 -14.80
N VAL A 118 14.64 22.69 -13.78
CA VAL A 118 13.89 23.85 -13.27
C VAL A 118 13.92 25.02 -14.28
N ARG A 119 12.82 25.75 -14.35
CA ARG A 119 12.63 26.92 -15.23
C ARG A 119 12.10 28.11 -14.42
N PRO A 120 12.30 29.35 -14.90
CA PRO A 120 11.66 30.54 -14.32
C PRO A 120 10.12 30.34 -14.21
N GLY A 121 9.57 30.76 -13.07
CA GLY A 121 8.15 30.59 -12.73
C GLY A 121 7.82 29.31 -11.98
N HIS A 122 8.71 28.28 -11.99
CA HIS A 122 8.50 27.06 -11.23
C HIS A 122 8.52 27.32 -9.72
N THR A 123 7.82 26.49 -8.98
CA THR A 123 7.76 26.51 -7.52
C THR A 123 8.82 25.57 -6.91
N LEU A 124 9.50 26.03 -5.89
CA LEU A 124 10.31 25.20 -4.99
C LEU A 124 9.64 25.18 -3.62
N LEU A 125 9.44 23.98 -3.06
CA LEU A 125 8.89 23.78 -1.72
C LEU A 125 9.98 23.19 -0.83
N MET A 126 10.18 23.75 0.36
CA MET A 126 11.20 23.26 1.30
C MET A 126 10.59 22.95 2.66
N ASP A 127 11.24 22.03 3.42
CA ASP A 127 10.81 21.58 4.75
C ASP A 127 9.35 21.12 4.76
N ASP A 128 9.02 20.15 3.90
CA ASP A 128 7.69 19.55 3.74
C ASP A 128 6.61 20.60 3.41
N GLY A 129 6.95 21.55 2.53
CA GLY A 129 6.04 22.57 2.02
C GLY A 129 5.87 23.81 2.93
N LYS A 130 6.55 23.88 4.07
CA LYS A 130 6.49 25.04 4.97
C LYS A 130 7.00 26.32 4.31
N PHE A 131 7.99 26.21 3.43
CA PHE A 131 8.56 27.34 2.70
C PHE A 131 8.29 27.17 1.22
N ARG A 132 7.68 28.19 0.64
CA ARG A 132 7.43 28.29 -0.80
C ARG A 132 8.31 29.36 -1.41
N LEU A 133 8.96 29.01 -2.52
CA LEU A 133 9.76 29.93 -3.32
C LEU A 133 9.32 29.86 -4.78
N ARG A 134 9.49 30.97 -5.50
CA ARG A 134 9.25 31.05 -6.94
C ARG A 134 10.56 31.30 -7.66
N VAL A 135 10.90 30.48 -8.61
CA VAL A 135 12.10 30.62 -9.43
C VAL A 135 11.99 31.88 -10.30
N ILE A 136 12.97 32.76 -10.19
CA ILE A 136 13.13 33.99 -11.01
C ILE A 136 14.03 33.70 -12.20
N GLU A 137 15.21 33.10 -11.93
CA GLU A 137 16.22 32.74 -12.93
C GLU A 137 16.72 31.32 -12.68
N ALA A 138 17.04 30.61 -13.74
CA ALA A 138 17.62 29.27 -13.67
C ALA A 138 18.68 29.09 -14.75
N SER A 139 19.82 28.49 -14.36
CA SER A 139 20.92 28.07 -15.22
C SER A 139 21.48 26.74 -14.73
N ASP A 140 22.40 26.13 -15.47
CA ASP A 140 23.02 24.83 -15.09
C ASP A 140 23.83 24.86 -13.79
N VAL A 141 24.11 26.06 -13.23
CA VAL A 141 24.95 26.22 -12.04
C VAL A 141 24.31 27.04 -10.93
N ARG A 142 23.24 27.77 -11.20
CA ARG A 142 22.56 28.67 -10.26
C ARG A 142 21.06 28.73 -10.53
N ILE A 143 20.28 28.73 -9.45
CA ILE A 143 18.85 29.02 -9.45
C ILE A 143 18.60 30.14 -8.44
N ASP A 144 17.98 31.23 -8.88
CA ASP A 144 17.56 32.33 -8.04
C ASP A 144 16.05 32.24 -7.85
N ALA A 145 15.60 32.24 -6.61
CA ALA A 145 14.16 32.11 -6.28
C ALA A 145 13.76 33.12 -5.22
N GLU A 146 12.62 33.75 -5.45
CA GLU A 146 11.96 34.66 -4.52
C GLU A 146 11.29 33.88 -3.39
N VAL A 147 11.53 34.26 -2.17
CA VAL A 147 10.92 33.71 -0.98
C VAL A 147 9.47 34.21 -0.86
N MET A 148 8.51 33.28 -0.83
CA MET A 148 7.08 33.56 -0.71
C MET A 148 6.56 33.33 0.73
N THR A 149 7.36 32.74 1.61
CA THR A 149 6.96 32.40 2.98
C THR A 149 8.12 32.64 3.94
N SER A 150 7.91 33.51 4.92
CA SER A 150 8.93 33.84 5.93
C SER A 150 9.09 32.74 6.99
N GLY A 151 10.29 32.61 7.58
CA GLY A 151 10.53 31.69 8.70
C GLY A 151 12.01 31.33 8.86
N VAL A 152 12.30 30.24 9.58
CA VAL A 152 13.65 29.74 9.83
C VAL A 152 13.81 28.38 9.15
N LEU A 153 14.67 28.34 8.13
CA LEU A 153 14.97 27.13 7.36
C LEU A 153 16.23 26.46 7.91
N GLY A 154 16.09 25.22 8.38
CA GLY A 154 17.19 24.39 8.88
C GLY A 154 18.01 23.75 7.77
N SER A 155 19.22 23.28 8.13
CA SER A 155 20.11 22.51 7.27
C SER A 155 19.50 21.17 6.82
N ARG A 156 19.86 20.70 5.63
CA ARG A 156 19.52 19.36 5.08
C ARG A 156 18.03 19.10 4.95
N LYS A 157 17.20 20.15 4.88
CA LYS A 157 15.75 20.00 4.68
C LYS A 157 15.44 19.51 3.28
N GLY A 158 14.31 18.80 3.16
CA GLY A 158 13.79 18.32 1.88
C GLY A 158 13.45 19.48 0.95
N ILE A 159 13.62 19.25 -0.36
CA ILE A 159 13.16 20.16 -1.42
C ILE A 159 12.26 19.37 -2.37
N SER A 160 11.08 19.92 -2.67
CA SER A 160 10.09 19.36 -3.59
C SER A 160 9.85 20.32 -4.75
N LEU A 161 9.57 19.76 -5.93
CA LEU A 161 9.49 20.44 -7.21
C LEU A 161 8.18 20.07 -7.90
N PRO A 162 7.04 20.68 -7.50
CA PRO A 162 5.71 20.28 -7.99
C PRO A 162 5.53 20.50 -9.49
N ASP A 163 6.16 21.55 -10.04
CA ASP A 163 6.03 21.96 -11.44
C ASP A 163 7.10 21.34 -12.35
N THR A 164 7.98 20.48 -11.79
CA THR A 164 9.17 20.00 -12.51
C THR A 164 9.21 18.48 -12.58
N VAL A 165 9.22 17.95 -13.81
CA VAL A 165 9.52 16.53 -14.05
C VAL A 165 11.03 16.33 -14.08
N LEU A 166 11.54 15.48 -13.20
CA LEU A 166 12.97 15.22 -13.12
C LEU A 166 13.40 14.16 -14.16
N PRO A 167 14.60 14.29 -14.74
CA PRO A 167 15.05 13.43 -15.84
C PRO A 167 15.48 12.02 -15.42
N PHE A 168 15.53 11.74 -14.11
CA PHE A 168 15.95 10.46 -13.57
C PHE A 168 14.73 9.61 -13.12
N GLY A 169 14.97 8.29 -13.02
CA GLY A 169 13.94 7.33 -12.55
C GLY A 169 13.71 7.40 -11.05
N ALA A 170 12.66 6.71 -10.60
CA ALA A 170 12.26 6.66 -9.20
C ALA A 170 13.22 5.88 -8.28
N MET A 171 14.17 5.11 -8.83
CA MET A 171 15.09 4.28 -8.04
C MET A 171 16.51 4.78 -8.07
N THR A 172 17.08 4.95 -6.89
CA THR A 172 18.51 5.20 -6.67
C THR A 172 19.32 3.89 -6.66
N GLU A 173 20.65 3.98 -6.62
CA GLU A 173 21.52 2.79 -6.43
C GLU A 173 21.25 2.12 -5.09
N LYS A 174 20.99 2.90 -4.03
CA LYS A 174 20.59 2.39 -2.72
C LYS A 174 19.28 1.59 -2.82
N ASP A 175 18.28 2.13 -3.51
CA ASP A 175 16.99 1.46 -3.67
C ASP A 175 17.12 0.13 -4.42
N ARG A 176 18.01 0.04 -5.42
CA ARG A 176 18.31 -1.22 -6.13
C ARG A 176 18.96 -2.24 -5.21
N ALA A 177 19.89 -1.82 -4.34
CA ALA A 177 20.53 -2.69 -3.37
C ALA A 177 19.53 -3.16 -2.30
N ASP A 178 18.71 -2.25 -1.77
CA ASP A 178 17.66 -2.57 -0.80
C ASP A 178 16.62 -3.53 -1.37
N MET A 179 16.21 -3.31 -2.61
CA MET A 179 15.26 -4.16 -3.32
C MET A 179 15.82 -5.57 -3.54
N GLU A 180 17.08 -5.69 -4.03
CA GLU A 180 17.70 -7.00 -4.25
C GLU A 180 17.85 -7.77 -2.94
N PHE A 181 18.25 -7.09 -1.86
CA PHE A 181 18.34 -7.71 -0.54
C PHE A 181 16.97 -8.20 -0.05
N ALA A 182 15.94 -7.38 -0.14
CA ALA A 182 14.58 -7.74 0.27
C ALA A 182 14.02 -8.93 -0.54
N MET A 183 14.28 -8.94 -1.85
CA MET A 183 13.90 -10.05 -2.71
C MET A 183 14.63 -11.35 -2.36
N SER A 184 15.87 -11.29 -1.89
CA SER A 184 16.60 -12.47 -1.40
C SER A 184 15.96 -13.10 -0.17
N LEU A 185 15.22 -12.31 0.63
CA LEU A 185 14.44 -12.77 1.77
C LEU A 185 13.01 -13.24 1.40
N GLY A 186 12.59 -13.08 0.14
CA GLY A 186 11.23 -13.42 -0.29
C GLY A 186 10.16 -12.46 0.24
N VAL A 187 10.47 -11.17 0.30
CA VAL A 187 9.52 -10.11 0.68
C VAL A 187 8.41 -10.03 -0.37
N ALA A 188 7.15 -9.92 0.08
CA ALA A 188 5.98 -9.98 -0.79
C ALA A 188 5.81 -8.70 -1.65
N TRP A 189 6.07 -7.52 -1.08
CA TRP A 189 5.79 -6.24 -1.70
C TRP A 189 6.97 -5.28 -1.64
N VAL A 190 7.21 -4.59 -2.75
CA VAL A 190 8.16 -3.49 -2.86
C VAL A 190 7.39 -2.25 -3.31
N ALA A 191 7.35 -1.20 -2.48
CA ALA A 191 6.76 0.08 -2.83
C ALA A 191 7.83 1.04 -3.35
N LEU A 192 7.55 1.67 -4.49
CA LEU A 192 8.40 2.68 -5.10
C LEU A 192 7.90 4.08 -4.73
N SER A 193 8.78 4.87 -4.11
CA SER A 193 8.55 6.29 -3.85
C SER A 193 8.84 7.15 -5.09
N PHE A 194 8.19 8.28 -5.17
CA PHE A 194 8.41 9.31 -6.20
C PHE A 194 8.22 8.83 -7.66
N VAL A 195 7.29 7.90 -7.87
CA VAL A 195 6.89 7.47 -9.22
C VAL A 195 6.34 8.67 -10.00
N GLN A 196 6.86 8.88 -11.20
CA GLN A 196 6.44 9.96 -12.09
C GLN A 196 5.75 9.44 -13.37
N ARG A 197 6.13 8.22 -13.83
CA ARG A 197 5.73 7.66 -15.12
C ARG A 197 5.79 6.14 -15.11
N ALA A 198 5.21 5.52 -16.14
CA ALA A 198 5.11 4.07 -16.27
C ALA A 198 6.46 3.36 -16.36
N GLU A 199 7.48 4.02 -16.93
CA GLU A 199 8.84 3.50 -17.06
C GLU A 199 9.50 3.21 -15.71
N ASP A 200 9.16 3.99 -14.67
CA ASP A 200 9.64 3.75 -13.30
C ASP A 200 9.19 2.37 -12.79
N ILE A 201 7.94 2.02 -13.07
CA ILE A 201 7.39 0.71 -12.70
C ILE A 201 7.98 -0.40 -13.58
N ALA A 202 8.13 -0.15 -14.88
CA ALA A 202 8.70 -1.12 -15.82
C ALA A 202 10.13 -1.48 -15.41
N GLU A 203 10.94 -0.52 -14.98
CA GLU A 203 12.29 -0.75 -14.48
C GLU A 203 12.27 -1.64 -13.23
N ALA A 204 11.45 -1.31 -12.23
CA ALA A 204 11.32 -2.11 -11.02
C ALA A 204 10.86 -3.55 -11.30
N ARG A 205 9.89 -3.72 -12.19
CA ARG A 205 9.43 -5.06 -12.61
C ARG A 205 10.51 -5.87 -13.28
N LYS A 206 11.35 -5.24 -14.13
CA LYS A 206 12.51 -5.89 -14.75
C LYS A 206 13.52 -6.37 -13.72
N LEU A 207 13.75 -5.61 -12.65
CA LEU A 207 14.62 -6.02 -11.54
C LEU A 207 13.98 -7.10 -10.67
N ALA A 208 12.68 -6.97 -10.39
CA ALA A 208 11.94 -7.93 -9.56
C ALA A 208 11.88 -9.33 -10.17
N ARG A 209 11.76 -9.44 -11.50
CA ARG A 209 11.64 -10.73 -12.22
C ARG A 209 10.58 -11.66 -11.61
N GLY A 210 9.48 -11.10 -11.10
CA GLY A 210 8.40 -11.85 -10.46
C GLY A 210 8.68 -12.33 -9.02
N ARG A 211 9.84 -12.00 -8.42
CA ARG A 211 10.19 -12.40 -7.04
C ARG A 211 9.40 -11.62 -5.99
N SER A 212 9.00 -10.40 -6.29
CA SER A 212 8.16 -9.55 -5.44
C SER A 212 7.16 -8.77 -6.30
N SER A 213 6.05 -8.38 -5.70
CA SER A 213 5.06 -7.51 -6.34
C SER A 213 5.43 -6.03 -6.17
N ILE A 214 5.17 -5.22 -7.19
CA ILE A 214 5.53 -3.81 -7.22
C ILE A 214 4.32 -2.94 -6.94
N MET A 215 4.44 -2.09 -5.93
CA MET A 215 3.45 -1.08 -5.54
C MET A 215 3.92 0.31 -5.97
N ALA A 216 3.12 1.03 -6.74
CA ALA A 216 3.42 2.42 -7.09
C ALA A 216 2.86 3.37 -6.03
N LYS A 217 3.70 4.25 -5.50
CA LYS A 217 3.25 5.32 -4.61
C LYS A 217 2.95 6.56 -5.44
N ILE A 218 1.71 7.03 -5.34
CA ILE A 218 1.26 8.26 -6.03
C ILE A 218 1.49 9.43 -5.07
N GLU A 219 2.57 10.14 -5.30
CA GLU A 219 3.11 11.23 -4.48
C GLU A 219 3.34 12.51 -5.28
N LYS A 220 3.43 12.39 -6.61
CA LYS A 220 3.80 13.46 -7.51
C LYS A 220 2.65 13.87 -8.42
N PRO A 221 2.50 15.19 -8.74
CA PRO A 221 1.53 15.66 -9.73
C PRO A 221 1.72 15.01 -11.10
N SER A 222 2.97 14.77 -11.52
CA SER A 222 3.31 14.11 -12.78
C SER A 222 2.75 12.69 -12.88
N ALA A 223 2.69 11.94 -11.77
CA ALA A 223 2.11 10.60 -11.75
C ALA A 223 0.60 10.61 -12.09
N LEU A 224 -0.11 11.69 -11.78
CA LEU A 224 -1.53 11.81 -12.08
C LEU A 224 -1.79 11.92 -13.59
N ASN A 225 -0.86 12.51 -14.34
CA ASN A 225 -0.95 12.62 -15.79
C ASN A 225 -0.76 11.27 -16.50
N HIS A 226 -0.10 10.33 -15.83
CA HIS A 226 0.22 8.98 -16.32
C HIS A 226 -0.42 7.88 -15.45
N LEU A 227 -1.49 8.24 -14.71
CA LEU A 227 -2.09 7.36 -13.70
C LEU A 227 -2.54 6.02 -14.27
N LYS A 228 -3.14 6.03 -15.47
CA LYS A 228 -3.62 4.80 -16.10
C LYS A 228 -2.48 3.86 -16.44
N GLU A 229 -1.44 4.35 -17.10
CA GLU A 229 -0.27 3.57 -17.50
C GLU A 229 0.52 3.03 -16.29
N ILE A 230 0.60 3.83 -15.20
CA ILE A 230 1.20 3.40 -13.94
C ILE A 230 0.39 2.27 -13.32
N ILE A 231 -0.95 2.40 -13.25
CA ILE A 231 -1.84 1.37 -12.70
C ILE A 231 -1.76 0.08 -13.53
N ASP A 232 -1.73 0.18 -14.85
CA ASP A 232 -1.65 -1.00 -15.74
C ASP A 232 -0.39 -1.83 -15.46
N LEU A 233 0.75 -1.18 -15.19
CA LEU A 233 2.03 -1.85 -14.93
C LEU A 233 2.26 -2.24 -13.46
N ALA A 234 1.69 -1.52 -12.50
CA ALA A 234 1.84 -1.82 -11.09
C ALA A 234 1.02 -3.05 -10.66
N ASP A 235 1.43 -3.71 -9.59
CA ASP A 235 0.65 -4.78 -8.95
C ASP A 235 -0.29 -4.24 -7.86
N ALA A 236 0.01 -3.07 -7.30
CA ALA A 236 -0.84 -2.33 -6.35
C ALA A 236 -0.51 -0.83 -6.40
N ILE A 237 -1.38 -0.01 -5.82
CA ILE A 237 -1.23 1.44 -5.74
C ILE A 237 -1.25 1.87 -4.26
N MET A 238 -0.43 2.87 -3.90
CA MET A 238 -0.51 3.56 -2.62
C MET A 238 -0.79 5.05 -2.84
N VAL A 239 -1.83 5.55 -2.21
CA VAL A 239 -2.11 6.98 -2.13
C VAL A 239 -1.34 7.52 -0.93
N ALA A 240 -0.16 8.09 -1.18
CA ALA A 240 0.72 8.63 -0.14
C ALA A 240 0.40 10.12 0.09
N ARG A 241 -0.65 10.36 0.88
CA ARG A 241 -1.30 11.67 1.03
C ARG A 241 -0.38 12.75 1.60
N GLY A 242 0.56 12.37 2.49
CA GLY A 242 1.52 13.29 3.08
C GLY A 242 2.38 13.97 2.02
N ASP A 243 3.06 13.17 1.19
CA ASP A 243 3.93 13.70 0.13
C ASP A 243 3.11 14.35 -0.99
N LEU A 244 1.96 13.77 -1.35
CA LEU A 244 1.05 14.34 -2.34
C LEU A 244 0.52 15.72 -1.89
N GLY A 245 0.20 15.89 -0.60
CA GLY A 245 -0.27 17.16 -0.03
C GLY A 245 0.82 18.22 0.12
N VAL A 246 2.10 17.83 0.05
CA VAL A 246 3.21 18.78 -0.10
C VAL A 246 3.28 19.32 -1.53
N GLU A 247 3.11 18.45 -2.50
CA GLU A 247 3.28 18.78 -3.93
C GLU A 247 2.02 19.37 -4.58
N MET A 248 0.86 19.18 -3.95
CA MET A 248 -0.45 19.64 -4.45
C MET A 248 -1.15 20.55 -3.44
N PRO A 249 -2.03 21.47 -3.86
CA PRO A 249 -2.92 22.15 -2.93
C PRO A 249 -3.68 21.15 -2.06
N VAL A 250 -3.60 21.32 -0.74
CA VAL A 250 -4.12 20.33 0.24
C VAL A 250 -5.60 20.04 0.06
N GLU A 251 -6.39 21.03 -0.39
CA GLU A 251 -7.82 20.91 -0.67
C GLU A 251 -8.14 19.99 -1.87
N LYS A 252 -7.15 19.69 -2.72
CA LYS A 252 -7.31 18.76 -3.85
C LYS A 252 -7.08 17.31 -3.45
N VAL A 253 -6.32 17.06 -2.38
CA VAL A 253 -5.90 15.70 -1.98
C VAL A 253 -7.09 14.75 -1.77
N PRO A 254 -8.20 15.13 -1.08
CA PRO A 254 -9.33 14.23 -0.92
C PRO A 254 -9.99 13.81 -2.23
N GLY A 255 -10.10 14.73 -3.19
CA GLY A 255 -10.64 14.42 -4.54
C GLY A 255 -9.72 13.49 -5.33
N LEU A 256 -8.40 13.71 -5.25
CA LEU A 256 -7.38 12.86 -5.88
C LEU A 256 -7.36 11.46 -5.26
N GLN A 257 -7.46 11.34 -3.93
CA GLN A 257 -7.58 10.05 -3.27
C GLN A 257 -8.74 9.23 -3.84
N LYS A 258 -9.93 9.83 -3.97
CA LYS A 258 -11.11 9.16 -4.57
C LYS A 258 -10.86 8.73 -6.02
N GLN A 259 -10.27 9.62 -6.82
CA GLN A 259 -9.94 9.34 -8.21
C GLN A 259 -8.97 8.16 -8.34
N ILE A 260 -7.87 8.18 -7.57
CA ILE A 260 -6.84 7.13 -7.59
C ILE A 260 -7.42 5.80 -7.09
N THR A 261 -8.14 5.83 -5.96
CA THR A 261 -8.77 4.63 -5.38
C THR A 261 -9.73 3.98 -6.37
N ARG A 262 -10.59 4.79 -7.00
CA ARG A 262 -11.53 4.30 -8.01
C ARG A 262 -10.81 3.73 -9.25
N ALA A 263 -9.78 4.41 -9.74
CA ALA A 263 -9.01 3.96 -10.91
C ALA A 263 -8.30 2.62 -10.64
N ALA A 264 -7.66 2.47 -9.48
CA ALA A 264 -6.99 1.24 -9.08
C ALA A 264 -8.00 0.08 -8.93
N ARG A 265 -9.12 0.29 -8.25
CA ARG A 265 -10.20 -0.71 -8.11
C ARG A 265 -10.75 -1.15 -9.46
N ASN A 266 -10.97 -0.19 -10.37
CA ASN A 266 -11.44 -0.45 -11.72
C ASN A 266 -10.50 -1.39 -12.48
N ALA A 267 -9.19 -1.21 -12.31
CA ALA A 267 -8.17 -2.06 -12.88
C ALA A 267 -7.93 -3.38 -12.11
N GLY A 268 -8.70 -3.65 -11.04
CA GLY A 268 -8.51 -4.83 -10.19
C GLY A 268 -7.20 -4.84 -9.42
N LYS A 269 -6.61 -3.66 -9.17
CA LYS A 269 -5.35 -3.50 -8.42
C LYS A 269 -5.66 -3.11 -6.98
N PRO A 270 -5.07 -3.77 -5.97
CA PRO A 270 -5.19 -3.35 -4.59
C PRO A 270 -4.73 -1.91 -4.39
N VAL A 271 -5.46 -1.15 -3.57
CA VAL A 271 -5.11 0.23 -3.23
C VAL A 271 -4.98 0.43 -1.73
N VAL A 272 -3.88 1.04 -1.33
CA VAL A 272 -3.56 1.39 0.06
C VAL A 272 -3.73 2.90 0.23
N VAL A 273 -4.54 3.33 1.21
CA VAL A 273 -4.59 4.74 1.63
C VAL A 273 -3.66 4.93 2.82
N ALA A 274 -2.72 5.85 2.69
CA ALA A 274 -1.57 5.97 3.58
C ALA A 274 -1.36 7.40 4.08
N THR A 275 -0.64 7.49 5.21
CA THR A 275 -0.19 8.69 5.90
C THR A 275 -1.28 9.52 6.57
N GLN A 276 -0.96 10.04 7.76
CA GLN A 276 -1.83 10.94 8.56
C GLN A 276 -3.23 10.35 8.84
N MET A 277 -3.32 9.04 9.08
CA MET A 277 -4.60 8.37 9.32
C MET A 277 -5.07 8.56 10.77
N LEU A 278 -4.20 8.30 11.76
CA LEU A 278 -4.42 8.48 13.20
C LEU A 278 -3.23 9.20 13.83
N GLU A 279 -2.72 10.24 13.18
CA GLU A 279 -1.44 10.90 13.50
C GLU A 279 -1.36 11.39 14.95
N SER A 280 -2.46 11.88 15.53
CA SER A 280 -2.49 12.29 16.94
C SER A 280 -2.17 11.15 17.90
N MET A 281 -2.42 9.90 17.50
CA MET A 281 -2.10 8.72 18.31
C MET A 281 -0.58 8.41 18.40
N ILE A 282 0.27 9.14 17.70
CA ILE A 282 1.72 9.14 17.97
C ILE A 282 1.97 9.52 19.44
N TYR A 283 1.20 10.49 19.97
CA TYR A 283 1.40 11.05 21.32
C TYR A 283 0.18 10.86 22.23
N ALA A 284 -1.00 10.64 21.70
CA ALA A 284 -2.26 10.51 22.42
C ALA A 284 -2.82 9.09 22.38
N PRO A 285 -3.47 8.59 23.45
CA PRO A 285 -4.04 7.24 23.50
C PRO A 285 -5.32 7.09 22.67
N ALA A 286 -5.90 8.18 22.18
CA ALA A 286 -7.11 8.20 21.37
C ALA A 286 -6.96 9.22 20.23
N PRO A 287 -7.57 8.94 19.05
CA PRO A 287 -7.51 9.83 17.90
C PRO A 287 -8.50 10.99 18.03
N THR A 288 -8.35 11.98 17.17
CA THR A 288 -9.35 13.01 16.96
C THR A 288 -10.55 12.45 16.17
N ARG A 289 -11.71 13.16 16.27
CA ARG A 289 -12.89 12.80 15.45
C ARG A 289 -12.64 12.96 13.96
N ALA A 290 -11.82 13.92 13.56
CA ALA A 290 -11.45 14.14 12.17
C ALA A 290 -10.67 12.94 11.58
N GLU A 291 -9.72 12.40 12.35
CA GLU A 291 -8.95 11.21 11.96
C GLU A 291 -9.82 9.96 11.86
N VAL A 292 -10.74 9.76 12.81
CA VAL A 292 -11.73 8.66 12.73
C VAL A 292 -12.57 8.79 11.46
N SER A 293 -13.04 10.00 11.13
CA SER A 293 -13.79 10.27 9.90
C SER A 293 -12.96 10.03 8.65
N ASP A 294 -11.66 10.34 8.69
CA ASP A 294 -10.74 10.13 7.57
C ASP A 294 -10.51 8.64 7.29
N VAL A 295 -10.23 7.84 8.33
CA VAL A 295 -10.14 6.37 8.20
C VAL A 295 -11.45 5.80 7.66
N ALA A 296 -12.59 6.21 8.22
CA ALA A 296 -13.91 5.76 7.77
C ALA A 296 -14.13 6.10 6.29
N THR A 297 -13.78 7.31 5.86
CA THR A 297 -13.89 7.73 4.46
C THR A 297 -13.09 6.83 3.53
N ALA A 298 -11.83 6.52 3.86
CA ALA A 298 -10.99 5.63 3.05
C ALA A 298 -11.62 4.23 2.91
N VAL A 299 -12.23 3.71 3.98
CA VAL A 299 -12.92 2.41 3.95
C VAL A 299 -14.20 2.48 3.11
N PHE A 300 -15.04 3.52 3.27
CA PHE A 300 -16.24 3.73 2.45
C PHE A 300 -15.93 3.89 0.96
N GLU A 301 -14.79 4.50 0.62
CA GLU A 301 -14.30 4.62 -0.76
C GLU A 301 -13.81 3.29 -1.34
N GLY A 302 -13.72 2.25 -0.51
CA GLY A 302 -13.37 0.89 -0.91
C GLY A 302 -11.86 0.66 -1.05
N ALA A 303 -11.03 1.32 -0.26
CA ALA A 303 -9.61 0.99 -0.14
C ALA A 303 -9.44 -0.51 0.19
N ASP A 304 -8.40 -1.14 -0.36
CA ASP A 304 -8.05 -2.52 0.01
C ASP A 304 -7.36 -2.56 1.37
N ALA A 305 -6.56 -1.54 1.66
CA ALA A 305 -5.88 -1.41 2.93
C ALA A 305 -5.78 0.05 3.37
N VAL A 306 -5.67 0.24 4.68
CA VAL A 306 -5.32 1.50 5.34
C VAL A 306 -4.01 1.32 6.10
N MET A 307 -3.16 2.36 6.13
CA MET A 307 -1.80 2.22 6.64
C MET A 307 -1.53 3.19 7.80
N LEU A 308 -0.95 2.65 8.87
CA LEU A 308 -0.33 3.40 9.96
C LEU A 308 1.17 3.59 9.67
N SER A 309 1.68 4.77 9.86
CA SER A 309 3.07 5.19 9.63
C SER A 309 3.82 5.40 10.95
N ALA A 310 3.97 6.65 11.37
CA ALA A 310 4.64 7.00 12.62
C ALA A 310 3.89 6.49 13.85
N GLU A 311 2.56 6.37 13.78
CA GLU A 311 1.68 5.91 14.84
C GLU A 311 2.11 4.54 15.38
N SER A 312 2.48 3.62 14.50
CA SER A 312 2.94 2.28 14.87
C SER A 312 4.46 2.14 14.90
N ALA A 313 5.22 3.01 14.19
CA ALA A 313 6.67 2.91 14.07
C ALA A 313 7.44 3.56 15.25
N VAL A 314 7.01 4.74 15.69
CA VAL A 314 7.67 5.56 16.73
C VAL A 314 6.70 6.07 17.79
N GLY A 315 5.38 5.89 17.59
CA GLY A 315 4.35 6.36 18.49
C GLY A 315 4.40 5.69 19.85
N LYS A 316 3.81 6.36 20.85
CA LYS A 316 3.68 5.84 22.21
C LYS A 316 2.62 4.75 22.34
N TYR A 317 1.72 4.65 21.37
CA TYR A 317 0.53 3.78 21.44
C TYR A 317 0.37 2.91 20.17
N PRO A 318 1.41 2.12 19.78
CA PRO A 318 1.38 1.38 18.51
C PRO A 318 0.23 0.37 18.42
N VAL A 319 0.02 -0.44 19.46
CA VAL A 319 -1.06 -1.45 19.50
C VAL A 319 -2.45 -0.78 19.57
N PRO A 320 -2.73 0.19 20.46
CA PRO A 320 -4.00 0.91 20.47
C PRO A 320 -4.33 1.61 19.15
N ALA A 321 -3.33 2.06 18.37
CA ALA A 321 -3.56 2.66 17.05
C ALA A 321 -4.11 1.62 16.06
N VAL A 322 -3.53 0.41 16.03
CA VAL A 322 -4.05 -0.69 15.20
C VAL A 322 -5.44 -1.12 15.65
N GLU A 323 -5.67 -1.29 16.96
CA GLU A 323 -6.99 -1.63 17.51
C GLU A 323 -8.06 -0.60 17.15
N THR A 324 -7.71 0.69 17.19
CA THR A 324 -8.63 1.77 16.84
C THR A 324 -8.96 1.74 15.36
N MET A 325 -7.96 1.57 14.50
CA MET A 325 -8.17 1.44 13.06
C MET A 325 -9.03 0.22 12.71
N ASP A 326 -8.81 -0.92 13.40
CA ASP A 326 -9.60 -2.12 13.25
C ASP A 326 -11.07 -1.90 13.64
N ARG A 327 -11.34 -1.25 14.78
CA ARG A 327 -12.71 -0.92 15.22
C ARG A 327 -13.43 0.01 14.25
N VAL A 328 -12.75 1.08 13.78
CA VAL A 328 -13.33 2.01 12.79
C VAL A 328 -13.70 1.29 11.51
N ALA A 329 -12.79 0.44 11.00
CA ALA A 329 -13.04 -0.34 9.80
C ALA A 329 -14.21 -1.31 9.96
N GLN A 330 -14.30 -2.03 11.09
CA GLN A 330 -15.41 -2.93 11.36
C GLN A 330 -16.75 -2.19 11.45
N GLU A 331 -16.77 -1.01 12.05
CA GLU A 331 -18.01 -0.22 12.18
C GLU A 331 -18.50 0.26 10.81
N VAL A 332 -17.59 0.77 9.97
CA VAL A 332 -17.92 1.16 8.59
C VAL A 332 -18.47 -0.01 7.79
N GLU A 333 -17.84 -1.17 7.86
CA GLU A 333 -18.27 -2.34 7.08
C GLU A 333 -19.57 -2.99 7.58
N ARG A 334 -20.04 -2.61 8.79
CA ARG A 334 -21.37 -2.98 9.32
C ARG A 334 -22.45 -1.99 8.94
N ASP A 335 -22.08 -0.78 8.53
CA ASP A 335 -23.04 0.24 8.15
C ASP A 335 -23.79 -0.20 6.88
N PRO A 336 -25.14 -0.17 6.86
CA PRO A 336 -25.93 -0.51 5.68
C PRO A 336 -25.58 0.31 4.43
N LEU A 337 -25.10 1.55 4.60
CA LEU A 337 -24.66 2.40 3.49
C LEU A 337 -23.39 1.89 2.83
N TYR A 338 -22.54 1.14 3.53
CA TYR A 338 -21.29 0.62 2.98
C TYR A 338 -21.55 -0.26 1.75
N ASP A 339 -22.42 -1.25 1.88
CA ASP A 339 -22.76 -2.15 0.77
C ASP A 339 -23.38 -1.37 -0.40
N ALA A 340 -24.26 -0.41 -0.13
CA ALA A 340 -24.87 0.42 -1.18
C ALA A 340 -23.82 1.24 -1.96
N ILE A 341 -22.86 1.87 -1.25
CA ILE A 341 -21.78 2.65 -1.85
C ILE A 341 -20.86 1.74 -2.67
N ILE A 342 -20.44 0.62 -2.12
CA ILE A 342 -19.54 -0.32 -2.80
C ILE A 342 -20.21 -0.91 -4.05
N HIS A 343 -21.50 -1.25 -3.98
CA HIS A 343 -22.27 -1.76 -5.11
C HIS A 343 -22.45 -0.71 -6.21
N ALA A 344 -22.72 0.55 -5.86
CA ALA A 344 -22.86 1.64 -6.83
C ALA A 344 -21.55 1.94 -7.60
N GLN A 345 -20.42 1.53 -7.04
CA GLN A 345 -19.09 1.71 -7.66
C GLN A 345 -18.61 0.47 -8.44
N ARG A 346 -19.41 -0.58 -8.54
CA ARG A 346 -19.06 -1.79 -9.32
C ARG A 346 -18.99 -1.46 -10.81
N ILE A 347 -17.98 -2.04 -11.45
CA ILE A 347 -17.88 -2.08 -12.90
C ILE A 347 -18.26 -3.48 -13.38
N GLY A 348 -18.76 -3.56 -14.61
CA GLY A 348 -18.99 -4.85 -15.27
C GLY A 348 -17.69 -5.65 -15.41
N PRO A 349 -17.81 -6.99 -15.49
CA PRO A 349 -16.66 -7.84 -15.74
C PRO A 349 -16.04 -7.53 -17.10
N GLU A 350 -14.74 -7.72 -17.23
CA GLU A 350 -14.08 -7.70 -18.54
C GLU A 350 -14.59 -8.88 -19.39
N ALA A 351 -14.50 -8.75 -20.71
CA ALA A 351 -14.94 -9.78 -21.65
C ALA A 351 -13.95 -10.97 -21.67
N THR A 352 -13.63 -11.52 -20.48
CA THR A 352 -12.80 -12.72 -20.29
C THR A 352 -13.58 -13.80 -19.53
N GLY A 353 -13.27 -15.08 -19.82
CA GLY A 353 -13.92 -16.18 -19.10
C GLY A 353 -13.67 -16.12 -17.58
N ALA A 354 -12.47 -15.74 -17.16
CA ALA A 354 -12.13 -15.67 -15.74
C ALA A 354 -12.89 -14.57 -15.00
N ASP A 355 -13.09 -13.41 -15.60
CA ASP A 355 -13.87 -12.31 -15.02
C ASP A 355 -15.37 -12.63 -14.99
N ALA A 356 -15.90 -13.22 -16.06
CA ALA A 356 -17.30 -13.68 -16.12
C ALA A 356 -17.58 -14.72 -15.02
N ILE A 357 -16.69 -15.68 -14.82
CA ILE A 357 -16.78 -16.69 -13.73
C ILE A 357 -16.74 -16.04 -12.35
N SER A 358 -15.88 -15.05 -12.14
CA SER A 358 -15.77 -14.36 -10.85
C SER A 358 -17.04 -13.54 -10.53
N ALA A 359 -17.60 -12.84 -11.52
CA ALA A 359 -18.87 -12.13 -11.40
C ALA A 359 -20.04 -13.10 -11.14
N ALA A 360 -20.06 -14.25 -11.82
CA ALA A 360 -21.06 -15.30 -11.59
C ALA A 360 -20.92 -15.88 -10.18
N ALA A 361 -19.69 -16.14 -9.68
CA ALA A 361 -19.47 -16.63 -8.31
C ALA A 361 -20.08 -15.69 -7.27
N ARG A 362 -19.86 -14.38 -7.39
CA ARG A 362 -20.47 -13.37 -6.54
C ARG A 362 -22.00 -13.42 -6.64
N THR A 363 -22.54 -13.36 -7.85
CA THR A 363 -23.99 -13.35 -8.06
C THR A 363 -24.68 -14.57 -7.45
N VAL A 364 -24.10 -15.76 -7.66
CA VAL A 364 -24.62 -17.02 -7.08
C VAL A 364 -24.52 -16.98 -5.54
N ALA A 365 -23.37 -16.52 -5.00
CA ALA A 365 -23.16 -16.45 -3.56
C ALA A 365 -24.16 -15.50 -2.89
N GLU A 366 -24.41 -14.32 -3.45
CA GLU A 366 -25.37 -13.33 -2.95
C GLU A 366 -26.81 -13.85 -3.10
N THR A 367 -27.20 -14.40 -4.27
CA THR A 367 -28.56 -14.88 -4.54
C THR A 367 -28.97 -16.06 -3.65
N LEU A 368 -28.05 -16.99 -3.40
CA LEU A 368 -28.30 -18.19 -2.61
C LEU A 368 -27.93 -18.04 -1.13
N ASN A 369 -27.45 -16.86 -0.72
CA ASN A 369 -26.96 -16.56 0.62
C ASN A 369 -25.97 -17.63 1.11
N LEU A 370 -24.92 -17.88 0.28
CA LEU A 370 -23.90 -18.87 0.60
C LEU A 370 -22.99 -18.38 1.73
N ALA A 371 -22.41 -19.31 2.48
CA ALA A 371 -21.59 -19.00 3.65
C ALA A 371 -20.23 -18.34 3.26
N ALA A 372 -19.63 -18.77 2.15
CA ALA A 372 -18.35 -18.23 1.64
C ALA A 372 -18.15 -18.51 0.15
N ILE A 373 -17.22 -17.73 -0.44
CA ILE A 373 -16.61 -18.00 -1.75
C ILE A 373 -15.23 -18.58 -1.48
N VAL A 374 -14.94 -19.78 -1.97
CA VAL A 374 -13.63 -20.42 -1.83
C VAL A 374 -12.90 -20.37 -3.17
N CYS A 375 -11.73 -19.77 -3.19
CA CYS A 375 -10.92 -19.60 -4.40
C CYS A 375 -9.64 -20.43 -4.31
N TYR A 376 -9.47 -21.41 -5.18
CA TYR A 376 -8.17 -22.06 -5.38
C TYR A 376 -7.31 -21.24 -6.32
N THR A 377 -6.08 -20.93 -5.90
CA THR A 377 -5.20 -20.07 -6.67
C THR A 377 -3.72 -20.36 -6.43
N ALA A 378 -2.95 -20.60 -7.49
CA ALA A 378 -1.49 -20.69 -7.40
C ALA A 378 -0.83 -19.30 -7.49
N SER A 379 -1.25 -18.45 -8.42
CA SER A 379 -0.67 -17.12 -8.66
C SER A 379 -1.36 -15.97 -7.90
N GLY A 380 -2.52 -16.23 -7.30
CA GLY A 380 -3.39 -15.21 -6.70
C GLY A 380 -4.47 -14.65 -7.64
N ALA A 381 -4.42 -14.93 -8.93
CA ALA A 381 -5.28 -14.29 -9.93
C ALA A 381 -6.78 -14.52 -9.69
N THR A 382 -7.21 -15.75 -9.38
CA THR A 382 -8.61 -16.08 -9.07
C THR A 382 -9.11 -15.28 -7.86
N SER A 383 -8.33 -15.24 -6.79
CA SER A 383 -8.68 -14.52 -5.57
C SER A 383 -8.71 -13.00 -5.76
N LEU A 384 -7.80 -12.43 -6.55
CA LEU A 384 -7.80 -11.00 -6.90
C LEU A 384 -9.07 -10.62 -7.66
N ARG A 385 -9.51 -11.44 -8.63
CA ARG A 385 -10.76 -11.22 -9.36
C ARG A 385 -11.97 -11.32 -8.44
N ALA A 386 -12.03 -12.32 -7.56
CA ALA A 386 -13.10 -12.43 -6.57
C ALA A 386 -13.15 -11.21 -5.63
N ALA A 387 -12.00 -10.73 -5.17
CA ALA A 387 -11.92 -9.53 -4.34
C ALA A 387 -12.35 -8.26 -5.08
N ARG A 388 -12.05 -8.12 -6.38
CA ARG A 388 -12.50 -7.02 -7.24
C ARG A 388 -14.02 -6.91 -7.29
N GLU A 389 -14.72 -8.05 -7.29
CA GLU A 389 -16.19 -8.11 -7.29
C GLU A 389 -16.82 -7.60 -5.98
N ARG A 390 -16.06 -7.46 -4.91
CA ARG A 390 -16.53 -6.98 -3.60
C ARG A 390 -17.82 -7.70 -3.15
N PRO A 391 -17.81 -9.03 -3.04
CA PRO A 391 -18.99 -9.77 -2.60
C PRO A 391 -19.34 -9.49 -1.15
N GLN A 392 -20.62 -9.69 -0.78
CA GLN A 392 -21.06 -9.64 0.62
C GLN A 392 -20.51 -10.81 1.42
N GLN A 393 -20.33 -11.98 0.78
CA GLN A 393 -19.77 -13.16 1.41
C GLN A 393 -18.26 -13.06 1.60
N PRO A 394 -17.72 -13.65 2.67
CA PRO A 394 -16.28 -13.77 2.86
C PRO A 394 -15.63 -14.58 1.74
N ILE A 395 -14.37 -14.24 1.42
CA ILE A 395 -13.59 -14.95 0.41
C ILE A 395 -12.45 -15.69 1.08
N ILE A 396 -12.40 -17.01 0.91
CA ILE A 396 -11.29 -17.86 1.37
C ILE A 396 -10.38 -18.13 0.18
N ALA A 397 -9.12 -17.70 0.26
CA ALA A 397 -8.11 -17.95 -0.75
C ALA A 397 -7.22 -19.12 -0.33
N LEU A 398 -7.33 -20.23 -1.04
CA LEU A 398 -6.54 -21.44 -0.82
C LEU A 398 -5.38 -21.49 -1.79
N THR A 399 -4.16 -21.62 -1.29
CA THR A 399 -2.95 -21.66 -2.12
C THR A 399 -1.89 -22.56 -1.52
N PRO A 400 -1.16 -23.36 -2.35
CA PRO A 400 -0.01 -24.13 -1.90
C PRO A 400 1.26 -23.27 -1.83
N ILE A 401 1.22 -22.03 -2.36
CA ILE A 401 2.41 -21.16 -2.51
C ILE A 401 2.43 -20.10 -1.42
N PRO A 402 3.36 -20.19 -0.43
CA PRO A 402 3.45 -19.21 0.66
C PRO A 402 3.63 -17.77 0.18
N ALA A 403 4.41 -17.56 -0.88
CA ALA A 403 4.62 -16.22 -1.45
C ALA A 403 3.30 -15.61 -1.97
N THR A 404 2.43 -16.42 -2.57
CA THR A 404 1.09 -16.01 -3.01
C THR A 404 0.21 -15.64 -1.82
N GLY A 405 0.18 -16.47 -0.77
CA GLY A 405 -0.58 -16.15 0.45
C GLY A 405 -0.13 -14.84 1.09
N ARG A 406 1.19 -14.61 1.18
CA ARG A 406 1.77 -13.37 1.70
C ARG A 406 1.43 -12.13 0.86
N LYS A 407 1.43 -12.28 -0.46
CA LYS A 407 0.99 -11.23 -1.39
C LYS A 407 -0.49 -10.89 -1.17
N LEU A 408 -1.34 -11.90 -1.08
CA LEU A 408 -2.78 -11.74 -0.95
C LEU A 408 -3.22 -11.21 0.44
N ALA A 409 -2.35 -11.25 1.46
CA ALA A 409 -2.63 -10.69 2.78
C ALA A 409 -2.94 -9.17 2.75
N LEU A 410 -2.55 -8.45 1.69
CA LEU A 410 -2.84 -7.03 1.47
C LEU A 410 -4.23 -6.79 0.85
N VAL A 411 -4.85 -7.81 0.28
CA VAL A 411 -6.03 -7.66 -0.60
C VAL A 411 -7.31 -7.70 0.21
N TRP A 412 -8.21 -6.76 -0.07
CA TRP A 412 -9.52 -6.65 0.57
C TRP A 412 -10.28 -7.98 0.59
N GLY A 413 -10.89 -8.29 1.72
CA GLY A 413 -11.82 -9.41 1.90
C GLY A 413 -11.19 -10.81 1.88
N LEU A 414 -9.91 -10.96 1.51
CA LEU A 414 -9.30 -12.27 1.40
C LEU A 414 -8.88 -12.83 2.77
N HIS A 415 -9.31 -14.04 3.06
CA HIS A 415 -8.77 -14.88 4.11
C HIS A 415 -7.89 -15.95 3.49
N CYS A 416 -6.58 -15.80 3.62
CA CYS A 416 -5.62 -16.69 2.97
C CYS A 416 -5.28 -17.88 3.87
N VAL A 417 -5.36 -19.09 3.30
CA VAL A 417 -4.98 -20.34 3.97
C VAL A 417 -4.00 -21.09 3.08
N LEU A 418 -2.89 -21.52 3.66
CA LEU A 418 -1.94 -22.41 2.99
C LEU A 418 -2.45 -23.84 3.07
N THR A 419 -2.51 -24.51 1.92
CA THR A 419 -2.96 -25.90 1.82
C THR A 419 -2.24 -26.57 0.66
N ASP A 420 -2.09 -27.89 0.70
CA ASP A 420 -1.55 -28.64 -0.41
C ASP A 420 -2.46 -28.55 -1.64
N ASP A 421 -1.86 -28.70 -2.83
CA ASP A 421 -2.63 -28.80 -4.07
C ASP A 421 -3.63 -29.98 -4.01
N PRO A 422 -4.87 -29.79 -4.49
CA PRO A 422 -5.81 -30.88 -4.58
C PRO A 422 -5.38 -31.89 -5.65
N ARG A 423 -5.60 -33.17 -5.38
CA ARG A 423 -5.26 -34.27 -6.27
C ARG A 423 -6.21 -34.35 -7.48
N ASP A 424 -7.49 -34.10 -7.22
CA ASP A 424 -8.58 -34.12 -8.19
C ASP A 424 -9.72 -33.20 -7.75
N LEU A 425 -10.84 -33.20 -8.48
CA LEU A 425 -11.99 -32.34 -8.20
C LEU A 425 -12.70 -32.68 -6.89
N ASP A 426 -12.76 -33.94 -6.51
CA ASP A 426 -13.43 -34.38 -5.29
C ASP A 426 -12.59 -33.99 -4.06
N ASP A 427 -11.28 -34.23 -4.11
CA ASP A 427 -10.34 -33.75 -3.09
C ASP A 427 -10.36 -32.22 -2.96
N MET A 428 -10.52 -31.49 -4.07
CA MET A 428 -10.67 -30.03 -4.07
C MET A 428 -11.92 -29.60 -3.31
N VAL A 429 -13.04 -30.26 -3.55
CA VAL A 429 -14.31 -29.95 -2.88
C VAL A 429 -14.22 -30.30 -1.39
N ALA A 430 -13.71 -31.49 -1.05
CA ALA A 430 -13.54 -31.93 0.32
C ALA A 430 -12.64 -30.97 1.13
N LYS A 431 -11.48 -30.59 0.59
CA LYS A 431 -10.57 -29.61 1.22
C LYS A 431 -11.22 -28.23 1.40
N ALA A 432 -11.95 -27.75 0.39
CA ALA A 432 -12.64 -26.46 0.46
C ALA A 432 -13.69 -26.44 1.59
N CYS A 433 -14.51 -27.47 1.66
CA CYS A 433 -15.56 -27.62 2.70
C CYS A 433 -14.93 -27.71 4.09
N ARG A 434 -13.95 -28.60 4.27
CA ARG A 434 -13.22 -28.78 5.52
C ARG A 434 -12.59 -27.48 6.02
N ILE A 435 -11.86 -26.75 5.15
CA ILE A 435 -11.19 -25.50 5.53
C ILE A 435 -12.23 -24.43 5.85
N ALA A 436 -13.29 -24.29 5.06
CA ALA A 436 -14.36 -23.33 5.35
C ALA A 436 -15.00 -23.56 6.72
N TYR A 437 -15.17 -24.81 7.13
CA TYR A 437 -15.65 -25.19 8.46
C TYR A 437 -14.60 -24.90 9.55
N GLN A 438 -13.38 -25.40 9.40
CA GLN A 438 -12.31 -25.25 10.39
C GLN A 438 -11.94 -23.79 10.68
N GLU A 439 -11.96 -22.93 9.65
CA GLU A 439 -11.73 -21.49 9.78
C GLU A 439 -12.99 -20.72 10.27
N GLY A 440 -14.10 -21.42 10.53
CA GLY A 440 -15.31 -20.84 11.09
C GLY A 440 -16.12 -19.96 10.14
N PHE A 441 -16.01 -20.18 8.82
CA PHE A 441 -16.79 -19.45 7.81
C PHE A 441 -18.12 -20.12 7.50
N ALA A 442 -18.23 -21.41 7.67
CA ALA A 442 -19.41 -22.17 7.36
C ALA A 442 -19.69 -23.22 8.44
N LEU A 443 -20.96 -23.54 8.66
CA LEU A 443 -21.45 -24.58 9.57
C LEU A 443 -21.98 -25.78 8.78
N PRO A 444 -22.10 -26.98 9.41
CA PRO A 444 -22.74 -28.13 8.79
C PRO A 444 -24.12 -27.79 8.21
N GLY A 445 -24.41 -28.30 7.01
CA GLY A 445 -25.62 -28.01 6.26
C GLY A 445 -25.63 -26.70 5.49
N GLN A 446 -24.67 -25.80 5.71
CA GLN A 446 -24.50 -24.61 4.90
C GLN A 446 -23.78 -24.93 3.58
N ARG A 447 -23.81 -23.98 2.65
CA ARG A 447 -23.21 -24.12 1.31
C ARG A 447 -22.14 -23.09 1.08
N VAL A 448 -21.11 -23.49 0.32
CA VAL A 448 -20.05 -22.61 -0.21
C VAL A 448 -20.03 -22.70 -1.73
N ILE A 449 -19.48 -21.68 -2.39
CA ILE A 449 -19.16 -21.76 -3.82
C ILE A 449 -17.65 -21.79 -3.99
N ILE A 450 -17.19 -22.74 -4.80
CA ILE A 450 -15.77 -22.96 -5.09
C ILE A 450 -15.48 -22.45 -6.50
N SER A 451 -14.45 -21.62 -6.65
CA SER A 451 -13.95 -21.14 -7.93
C SER A 451 -12.50 -21.60 -8.13
N ALA A 452 -12.24 -22.21 -9.26
CA ALA A 452 -10.93 -22.79 -9.59
C ALA A 452 -10.63 -22.75 -11.08
N GLY A 453 -9.38 -23.01 -11.46
CA GLY A 453 -8.94 -23.29 -12.80
C GLY A 453 -8.79 -24.81 -13.03
N VAL A 454 -9.40 -25.33 -14.08
CA VAL A 454 -9.29 -26.73 -14.49
C VAL A 454 -8.76 -26.79 -15.93
N PRO A 455 -7.75 -27.63 -16.25
CA PRO A 455 -7.06 -28.60 -15.39
C PRO A 455 -6.32 -27.95 -14.20
N LEU A 456 -6.29 -28.67 -13.08
CA LEU A 456 -5.56 -28.21 -11.89
C LEU A 456 -4.08 -27.96 -12.22
N GLY A 457 -3.47 -26.96 -11.59
CA GLY A 457 -2.09 -26.59 -11.85
C GLY A 457 -1.86 -25.73 -13.10
N THR A 458 -2.91 -25.37 -13.87
CA THR A 458 -2.79 -24.44 -15.01
C THR A 458 -3.03 -23.00 -14.57
N PRO A 459 -2.01 -22.12 -14.50
CA PRO A 459 -2.16 -20.75 -14.05
C PRO A 459 -3.09 -19.92 -14.96
N GLY A 460 -3.96 -19.12 -14.38
CA GLY A 460 -4.77 -18.13 -15.09
C GLY A 460 -6.10 -18.65 -15.68
N ALA A 461 -6.37 -19.92 -15.63
CA ALA A 461 -7.59 -20.52 -16.20
C ALA A 461 -8.69 -20.67 -15.15
N THR A 462 -9.24 -19.53 -14.61
CA THR A 462 -10.45 -19.63 -13.77
C THR A 462 -11.65 -19.93 -14.67
N ASN A 463 -12.14 -21.18 -14.66
CA ASN A 463 -13.18 -21.66 -15.56
C ASN A 463 -14.18 -22.62 -14.91
N LEU A 464 -14.09 -22.83 -13.58
CA LEU A 464 -14.95 -23.73 -12.83
C LEU A 464 -15.64 -23.00 -11.69
N LEU A 465 -16.95 -23.25 -11.54
CA LEU A 465 -17.74 -22.93 -10.35
C LEU A 465 -18.44 -24.20 -9.84
N ARG A 466 -18.35 -24.45 -8.55
CA ARG A 466 -19.00 -25.58 -7.90
C ARG A 466 -19.65 -25.14 -6.58
N ILE A 467 -20.96 -25.38 -6.42
CA ILE A 467 -21.62 -25.26 -5.12
C ILE A 467 -21.42 -26.58 -4.38
N ALA A 468 -21.00 -26.49 -3.12
CA ALA A 468 -20.79 -27.66 -2.25
C ALA A 468 -21.47 -27.45 -0.90
N PHE A 469 -21.93 -28.55 -0.30
CA PHE A 469 -22.49 -28.56 1.05
C PHE A 469 -21.40 -28.89 2.07
N ILE A 470 -21.44 -28.24 3.21
CA ILE A 470 -20.63 -28.63 4.37
C ILE A 470 -21.31 -29.86 4.99
N GLY A 471 -20.62 -30.99 4.99
CA GLY A 471 -21.11 -32.25 5.60
C GLY A 471 -21.21 -32.18 7.12
N ASP A 472 -21.88 -33.17 7.72
CA ASP A 472 -21.88 -33.35 9.16
C ASP A 472 -20.50 -33.86 9.64
N GLU A 473 -20.10 -33.55 10.88
CA GLU A 473 -18.80 -33.91 11.48
C GLU A 473 -18.49 -35.42 11.51
N THR A 474 -19.48 -36.28 11.18
CA THR A 474 -19.36 -37.75 11.24
C THR A 474 -18.91 -38.38 9.91
N GLU A 475 -18.84 -37.64 8.82
CA GLU A 475 -18.28 -38.16 7.56
C GLU A 475 -16.79 -37.81 7.49
N ASP A 476 -15.93 -38.83 7.61
CA ASP A 476 -14.48 -38.73 7.41
C ASP A 476 -14.17 -38.19 6.01
N TYR A 477 -13.70 -36.93 5.96
CA TYR A 477 -13.19 -36.30 4.74
C TYR A 477 -11.72 -36.67 4.51
#